data_060a5b0252e5c3b25500fcdfaffba9c5
#
_entry.id   060a5b0252e5c3b25500fcdfaffba9c5
#
_cell.length_a   1.000
_cell.length_b   1.000
_cell.length_c   1.000
_cell.angle_alpha   90.00
_cell.angle_beta   90.00
_cell.angle_gamma   90.00
#
_symmetry.space_group_name_H-M   'P 1'
#
loop_
_entity.id
_entity.type
_entity.pdbx_description
1 polymer ?
#
loop_
_entity_poly.entity_id
_entity_poly.type
_entity_poly.pdbx_seq_one_letter_code
_entity_poly.pdbx_strand_id
1 'polypeptide(L)'
;MKKICFLLFLFCTCIAQAQNAYRTDKDISYVSGSETDTYRLERCKLDIYYPENKKDFSTIVWFHGGGMEGGNKFVPKELREQGFAVVTVNYRLSPKAKNPAYIEDAAEAVAWVFKNIEKYGSYP
;
A
#
# COMPACT_ATOMS: atom_id res chain seq x y z
N MET A 1 43.19 39.16 39.06
CA MET A 1 43.03 37.86 38.34
C MET A 1 41.57 37.72 37.93
N LYS A 2 41.27 37.92 36.66
CA LYS A 2 39.91 37.81 36.16
C LYS A 2 39.66 36.36 35.69
N LYS A 3 38.73 35.66 36.37
CA LYS A 3 38.30 34.31 35.96
C LYS A 3 37.25 34.44 34.85
N ILE A 4 37.62 34.06 33.63
CA ILE A 4 36.71 33.96 32.50
C ILE A 4 36.00 32.62 32.61
N CYS A 5 34.70 32.64 33.00
CA CYS A 5 33.82 31.48 32.87
C CYS A 5 33.42 31.29 31.41
N PHE A 6 33.95 30.23 30.79
CA PHE A 6 33.54 29.81 29.44
C PHE A 6 32.28 28.97 29.57
N LEU A 7 31.12 29.58 29.29
CA LEU A 7 29.83 28.89 29.26
C LEU A 7 29.74 28.15 27.92
N LEU A 8 29.97 26.84 27.93
CA LEU A 8 29.75 25.98 26.77
C LEU A 8 28.25 25.77 26.63
N PHE A 9 27.62 26.49 25.69
CA PHE A 9 26.24 26.27 25.29
C PHE A 9 26.21 25.02 24.37
N LEU A 10 25.86 23.88 24.98
CA LEU A 10 25.62 22.64 24.22
C LEU A 10 24.29 22.78 23.47
N PHE A 11 24.36 23.16 22.21
CA PHE A 11 23.21 23.21 21.30
C PHE A 11 22.84 21.77 20.93
N CYS A 12 21.97 21.15 21.74
CA CYS A 12 21.38 19.85 21.41
C CYS A 12 20.35 20.07 20.29
N THR A 13 20.80 19.95 19.03
CA THR A 13 19.89 19.93 17.88
C THR A 13 19.14 18.60 17.90
N CYS A 14 17.96 18.57 18.51
CA CYS A 14 16.98 17.53 18.28
C CYS A 14 16.57 17.57 16.79
N ILE A 15 17.20 16.74 15.97
CA ILE A 15 16.70 16.44 14.64
C ILE A 15 15.43 15.61 14.87
N ALA A 16 14.28 16.27 14.91
CA ALA A 16 13.01 15.60 14.82
C ALA A 16 12.97 14.96 13.42
N GLN A 17 13.24 13.67 13.35
CA GLN A 17 12.94 12.90 12.16
C GLN A 17 11.41 12.96 12.00
N ALA A 18 10.95 13.74 11.04
CA ALA A 18 9.57 13.73 10.63
C ALA A 18 9.26 12.32 10.11
N GLN A 19 8.70 11.50 10.98
CA GLN A 19 8.24 10.17 10.63
C GLN A 19 7.16 10.36 9.57
N ASN A 20 7.37 9.81 8.38
CA ASN A 20 6.41 9.93 7.29
C ASN A 20 5.06 9.38 7.77
N ALA A 21 4.05 10.23 7.87
CA ALA A 21 2.70 9.77 8.15
C ALA A 21 2.24 8.84 7.01
N TYR A 22 1.67 7.70 7.36
CA TYR A 22 1.11 6.75 6.40
C TYR A 22 -0.41 6.76 6.47
N ARG A 23 -1.02 6.63 5.31
CA ARG A 23 -2.45 6.55 5.13
C ARG A 23 -2.83 5.25 4.45
N THR A 24 -4.05 4.78 4.72
CA THR A 24 -4.63 3.63 4.03
C THR A 24 -5.98 4.02 3.44
N ASP A 25 -6.10 3.93 2.14
CA ASP A 25 -7.38 3.98 1.44
C ASP A 25 -7.82 2.54 1.19
N LYS A 26 -9.06 2.20 1.62
CA LYS A 26 -9.55 0.81 1.69
C LYS A 26 -10.65 0.53 0.69
N ASP A 27 -10.78 -0.76 0.36
CA ASP A 27 -11.90 -1.34 -0.38
C ASP A 27 -12.16 -0.70 -1.74
N ILE A 28 -11.10 -0.29 -2.41
CA ILE A 28 -11.14 0.29 -3.75
C ILE A 28 -11.40 -0.83 -4.75
N SER A 29 -12.50 -0.73 -5.52
CA SER A 29 -12.78 -1.68 -6.60
C SER A 29 -11.81 -1.48 -7.75
N TYR A 30 -11.22 -2.57 -8.23
CA TYR A 30 -10.35 -2.54 -9.40
C TYR A 30 -11.03 -3.14 -10.65
N VAL A 31 -12.26 -3.65 -10.51
CA VAL A 31 -13.03 -4.17 -11.63
C VAL A 31 -13.84 -3.07 -12.34
N SER A 32 -14.22 -3.34 -13.58
CA SER A 32 -15.02 -2.43 -14.41
C SER A 32 -16.35 -2.08 -13.74
N GLY A 33 -16.83 -0.86 -13.93
CA GLY A 33 -18.16 -0.42 -13.47
C GLY A 33 -19.33 -1.14 -14.17
N SER A 34 -19.07 -1.88 -15.27
CA SER A 34 -20.05 -2.72 -15.96
C SER A 34 -20.06 -4.18 -15.46
N GLU A 35 -19.26 -4.52 -14.46
CA GLU A 35 -19.22 -5.88 -13.88
C GLU A 35 -20.57 -6.23 -13.24
N THR A 36 -21.06 -7.45 -13.49
CA THR A 36 -22.34 -7.96 -12.96
C THR A 36 -22.19 -9.17 -12.06
N ASP A 37 -21.03 -9.83 -12.06
CA ASP A 37 -20.73 -10.93 -11.13
C ASP A 37 -20.62 -10.39 -9.69
N THR A 38 -21.62 -10.71 -8.87
CA THR A 38 -21.71 -10.22 -7.49
C THR A 38 -20.52 -10.66 -6.64
N TYR A 39 -20.00 -11.89 -6.82
CA TYR A 39 -18.83 -12.38 -6.09
C TYR A 39 -17.57 -11.60 -6.48
N ARG A 40 -17.44 -11.28 -7.77
CA ARG A 40 -16.33 -10.47 -8.26
C ARG A 40 -16.38 -9.04 -7.72
N LEU A 41 -17.55 -8.41 -7.75
CA LEU A 41 -17.79 -7.06 -7.19
C LEU A 41 -17.52 -7.00 -5.68
N GLU A 42 -17.86 -8.05 -4.95
CA GLU A 42 -17.60 -8.15 -3.52
C GLU A 42 -16.11 -8.35 -3.23
N ARG A 43 -15.48 -9.27 -3.97
CA ARG A 43 -14.14 -9.77 -3.65
C ARG A 43 -13.01 -8.96 -4.27
N CYS A 44 -13.17 -8.48 -5.52
CA CYS A 44 -12.11 -7.82 -6.28
C CYS A 44 -11.89 -6.37 -5.84
N LYS A 45 -11.34 -6.21 -4.65
CA LYS A 45 -11.00 -4.93 -4.03
C LYS A 45 -9.56 -4.92 -3.56
N LEU A 46 -8.97 -3.73 -3.55
CA LEU A 46 -7.63 -3.50 -3.04
C LEU A 46 -7.62 -2.41 -1.97
N ASP A 47 -6.58 -2.41 -1.14
CA ASP A 47 -6.24 -1.30 -0.24
C ASP A 47 -4.90 -0.72 -0.66
N ILE A 48 -4.73 0.58 -0.48
CA ILE A 48 -3.47 1.27 -0.74
C ILE A 48 -2.96 1.86 0.57
N TYR A 49 -1.81 1.38 1.02
CA TYR A 49 -1.06 1.91 2.15
C TYR A 49 0.13 2.71 1.63
N TYR A 50 0.20 4.01 1.89
CA TYR A 50 1.16 4.90 1.26
C TYR A 50 1.60 6.05 2.16
N PRO A 51 2.83 6.61 1.95
CA PRO A 51 3.30 7.78 2.68
C PRO A 51 2.54 9.02 2.25
N GLU A 52 1.91 9.73 3.21
CA GLU A 52 1.02 10.87 2.93
C GLU A 52 1.77 12.12 2.46
N ASN A 53 2.96 12.37 3.02
CA ASN A 53 3.73 13.60 2.81
C ASN A 53 4.97 13.39 1.92
N LYS A 54 4.96 12.38 1.08
CA LYS A 54 6.05 12.04 0.17
C LYS A 54 5.51 11.87 -1.25
N LYS A 55 6.36 12.13 -2.23
CA LYS A 55 6.11 11.83 -3.65
C LYS A 55 7.27 11.02 -4.21
N ASP A 56 7.10 10.56 -5.43
CA ASP A 56 8.14 9.86 -6.18
C ASP A 56 8.66 8.61 -5.45
N PHE A 57 7.74 7.85 -4.84
CA PHE A 57 8.03 6.59 -4.20
C PHE A 57 7.60 5.40 -5.07
N SER A 58 8.21 4.26 -4.86
CA SER A 58 7.85 3.01 -5.52
C SER A 58 6.59 2.39 -4.92
N THR A 59 5.93 1.52 -5.69
CA THR A 59 4.76 0.75 -5.23
C THR A 59 5.04 -0.75 -5.31
N ILE A 60 4.68 -1.46 -4.26
CA ILE A 60 4.64 -2.92 -4.21
C ILE A 60 3.18 -3.35 -4.31
N VAL A 61 2.88 -4.29 -5.21
CA VAL A 61 1.57 -4.96 -5.27
C VAL A 61 1.70 -6.30 -4.55
N TRP A 62 0.92 -6.46 -3.47
CA TRP A 62 0.96 -7.63 -2.60
C TRP A 62 -0.30 -8.47 -2.77
N PHE A 63 -0.11 -9.73 -3.12
CA PHE A 63 -1.16 -10.74 -3.15
C PHE A 63 -1.01 -11.68 -1.95
N HIS A 64 -2.09 -11.83 -1.16
CA HIS A 64 -2.07 -12.71 0.01
C HIS A 64 -1.97 -14.18 -0.40
N GLY A 65 -1.41 -15.00 0.47
CA GLY A 65 -1.39 -16.45 0.33
C GLY A 65 -2.74 -17.09 0.75
N GLY A 66 -2.75 -18.43 0.83
CA GLY A 66 -3.90 -19.22 1.24
C GLY A 66 -4.31 -20.29 0.21
N GLY A 67 -3.39 -20.66 -0.70
CA GLY A 67 -3.60 -21.74 -1.67
C GLY A 67 -4.72 -21.46 -2.68
N MET A 68 -5.09 -20.19 -2.88
CA MET A 68 -6.25 -19.78 -3.68
C MET A 68 -7.61 -20.26 -3.13
N GLU A 69 -7.65 -20.77 -1.92
CA GLU A 69 -8.86 -21.25 -1.25
C GLU A 69 -9.28 -20.38 -0.07
N GLY A 70 -8.37 -19.55 0.44
CA GLY A 70 -8.60 -18.68 1.59
C GLY A 70 -7.69 -17.46 1.60
N GLY A 71 -7.86 -16.63 2.63
CA GLY A 71 -7.06 -15.43 2.85
C GLY A 71 -7.77 -14.13 2.49
N ASN A 72 -7.19 -13.04 2.94
CA ASN A 72 -7.65 -11.67 2.68
C ASN A 72 -6.46 -10.74 2.51
N LYS A 73 -6.69 -9.60 1.85
CA LYS A 73 -5.71 -8.52 1.71
C LYS A 73 -5.27 -7.99 3.08
N PHE A 74 -3.99 -7.78 3.23
CA PHE A 74 -3.38 -7.15 4.41
C PHE A 74 -2.04 -6.53 4.04
N VAL A 75 -1.60 -5.53 4.78
CA VAL A 75 -0.25 -4.99 4.65
C VAL A 75 0.69 -5.79 5.53
N PRO A 76 1.67 -6.52 4.96
CA PRO A 76 2.67 -7.23 5.74
C PRO A 76 3.41 -6.29 6.68
N LYS A 77 3.69 -6.75 7.90
CA LYS A 77 4.36 -5.96 8.93
C LYS A 77 5.71 -5.42 8.44
N GLU A 78 6.43 -6.26 7.73
CA GLU A 78 7.77 -6.00 7.21
C GLU A 78 7.80 -4.94 6.10
N LEU A 79 6.65 -4.67 5.47
CA LEU A 79 6.51 -3.67 4.40
C LEU A 79 5.97 -2.33 4.90
N ARG A 80 5.66 -2.21 6.20
CA ARG A 80 5.13 -0.96 6.74
C ARG A 80 6.22 0.08 6.96
N GLU A 81 5.90 1.34 6.66
CA GLU A 81 6.74 2.51 6.95
C GLU A 81 8.12 2.48 6.27
N GLN A 82 8.26 1.77 5.15
CA GLN A 82 9.52 1.60 4.42
C GLN A 82 9.76 2.67 3.33
N GLY A 83 8.93 3.70 3.25
CA GLY A 83 9.09 4.80 2.29
C GLY A 83 8.51 4.53 0.90
N PHE A 84 7.78 3.44 0.70
CA PHE A 84 7.05 3.09 -0.52
C PHE A 84 5.57 2.82 -0.22
N ALA A 85 4.75 2.70 -1.27
CA ALA A 85 3.37 2.25 -1.13
C ALA A 85 3.25 0.73 -1.21
N VAL A 86 2.24 0.19 -0.52
CA VAL A 86 1.84 -1.21 -0.63
C VAL A 86 0.38 -1.28 -1.04
N VAL A 87 0.12 -1.84 -2.21
CA VAL A 87 -1.22 -2.16 -2.69
C VAL A 87 -1.51 -3.61 -2.36
N THR A 88 -2.45 -3.86 -1.46
CA THR A 88 -2.84 -5.22 -1.07
C THR A 88 -4.14 -5.61 -1.75
N VAL A 89 -4.18 -6.79 -2.34
CA VAL A 89 -5.23 -7.19 -3.29
C VAL A 89 -5.98 -8.42 -2.80
N ASN A 90 -7.31 -8.33 -2.82
CA ASN A 90 -8.21 -9.48 -2.78
C ASN A 90 -8.54 -9.91 -4.22
N TYR A 91 -8.59 -11.20 -4.45
CA TYR A 91 -8.96 -11.84 -5.70
C TYR A 91 -9.93 -12.99 -5.43
N ARG A 92 -10.69 -13.41 -6.44
CA ARG A 92 -11.65 -14.52 -6.30
C ARG A 92 -10.94 -15.80 -5.91
N LEU A 93 -11.59 -16.63 -5.11
CA LEU A 93 -11.04 -17.84 -4.51
C LEU A 93 -11.84 -19.09 -4.91
N SER A 94 -11.17 -20.24 -4.92
CA SER A 94 -11.77 -21.55 -5.01
C SER A 94 -12.63 -21.83 -3.75
N PRO A 95 -13.71 -22.61 -3.84
CA PRO A 95 -14.29 -23.22 -5.03
C PRO A 95 -15.26 -22.32 -5.80
N LYS A 96 -15.54 -21.09 -5.31
CA LYS A 96 -16.47 -20.14 -5.96
C LYS A 96 -15.96 -19.66 -7.31
N ALA A 97 -14.66 -19.62 -7.50
CA ALA A 97 -14.04 -19.37 -8.79
C ALA A 97 -13.05 -20.48 -9.15
N LYS A 98 -12.72 -20.61 -10.43
CA LYS A 98 -11.79 -21.60 -10.97
C LYS A 98 -10.72 -20.90 -11.80
N ASN A 99 -9.60 -21.60 -12.05
CA ASN A 99 -8.61 -21.12 -13.01
C ASN A 99 -9.30 -20.87 -14.39
N PRO A 100 -9.03 -19.75 -15.10
CA PRO A 100 -7.98 -18.76 -14.84
C PRO A 100 -8.42 -17.52 -13.99
N ALA A 101 -9.59 -17.51 -13.38
CA ALA A 101 -10.16 -16.34 -12.73
C ALA A 101 -9.19 -15.61 -11.75
N TYR A 102 -8.38 -16.33 -11.00
CA TYR A 102 -7.41 -15.74 -10.06
C TYR A 102 -6.33 -14.92 -10.80
N ILE A 103 -5.88 -15.43 -11.94
CA ILE A 103 -4.85 -14.79 -12.77
C ILE A 103 -5.44 -13.55 -13.44
N GLU A 104 -6.67 -13.64 -13.93
CA GLU A 104 -7.39 -12.52 -14.54
C GLU A 104 -7.58 -11.39 -13.54
N ASP A 105 -8.03 -11.70 -12.33
CA ASP A 105 -8.21 -10.72 -11.27
C ASP A 105 -6.87 -10.08 -10.85
N ALA A 106 -5.81 -10.87 -10.73
CA ALA A 106 -4.48 -10.36 -10.41
C ALA A 106 -3.96 -9.41 -11.50
N ALA A 107 -4.12 -9.79 -12.78
CA ALA A 107 -3.71 -8.95 -13.90
C ALA A 107 -4.51 -7.64 -13.95
N GLU A 108 -5.81 -7.68 -13.70
CA GLU A 108 -6.66 -6.49 -13.67
C GLU A 108 -6.31 -5.56 -12.50
N ALA A 109 -6.02 -6.10 -11.32
CA ALA A 109 -5.54 -5.33 -10.19
C ALA A 109 -4.22 -4.61 -10.49
N VAL A 110 -3.25 -5.29 -11.09
CA VAL A 110 -1.98 -4.69 -11.53
C VAL A 110 -2.22 -3.60 -12.58
N ALA A 111 -3.07 -3.86 -13.57
CA ALA A 111 -3.44 -2.86 -14.59
C ALA A 111 -4.11 -1.63 -13.97
N TRP A 112 -4.95 -1.83 -12.94
CA TRP A 112 -5.55 -0.74 -12.19
C TRP A 112 -4.49 0.11 -11.49
N VAL A 113 -3.50 -0.53 -10.85
CA VAL A 113 -2.38 0.16 -10.17
C VAL A 113 -1.63 1.03 -11.17
N PHE A 114 -1.21 0.51 -12.32
CA PHE A 114 -0.52 1.30 -13.34
C PHE A 114 -1.31 2.53 -13.80
N LYS A 115 -2.63 2.44 -13.88
CA LYS A 115 -3.50 3.54 -14.31
C LYS A 115 -3.77 4.58 -13.23
N ASN A 116 -3.63 4.24 -11.95
CA ASN A 116 -4.17 5.06 -10.88
C ASN A 116 -3.16 5.47 -9.81
N ILE A 117 -2.03 4.77 -9.67
CA ILE A 117 -1.14 4.95 -8.51
C ILE A 117 -0.44 6.31 -8.49
N GLU A 118 -0.30 6.97 -9.63
CA GLU A 118 0.27 8.32 -9.73
C GLU A 118 -0.53 9.35 -8.91
N LYS A 119 -1.86 9.17 -8.77
CA LYS A 119 -2.73 10.03 -7.95
C LYS A 119 -2.34 10.01 -6.46
N TYR A 120 -1.66 8.97 -6.03
CA TYR A 120 -1.17 8.77 -4.66
C TYR A 120 0.27 9.26 -4.47
N GLY A 121 0.91 9.72 -5.54
CA GLY A 121 2.28 10.24 -5.51
C GLY A 121 3.36 9.20 -5.82
N SER A 122 2.98 8.02 -6.29
CA SER A 122 3.92 6.97 -6.72
C SER A 122 4.16 7.01 -8.22
N TYR A 123 5.32 6.50 -8.65
CA TYR A 123 5.52 6.18 -10.06
C TYR A 123 4.67 4.97 -10.46
N PRO A 124 4.12 4.94 -11.69
CA PRO A 124 3.41 3.80 -12.22
C PRO A 124 4.35 2.61 -12.51
#